data_00fe1992582b8df7f0cf37846e5eccc3
#
_entry.id   00fe1992582b8df7f0cf37846e5eccc3
#
_cell.length_a   1.000
_cell.length_b   1.000
_cell.length_c   1.000
_cell.angle_alpha   90.00
_cell.angle_beta   90.00
_cell.angle_gamma   90.00
#
_symmetry.space_group_name_H-M   'P 1'
#
loop_
_entity.id
_entity.type
_entity.pdbx_description
1 polymer ?
#
loop_
_entity_poly.entity_id
_entity_poly.type
_entity_poly.pdbx_seq_one_letter_code
_entity_poly.pdbx_strand_id
1 'polypeptide(L)' 'MKEQEIIDALKNDNDEFRRLYEEHRRLEDKLSELEQKRYLTTEEEVERKQIQKQKLHKKDQMAELIRQYRQRVLQAN' A
#
# COMPACT_ATOMS: atom_id res chain seq x y z
N MET A 1 16.44 11.13 -6.11
CA MET A 1 15.34 11.44 -5.15
C MET A 1 15.20 10.33 -4.14
N LYS A 2 14.94 10.71 -2.92
CA LYS A 2 14.60 9.73 -1.87
C LYS A 2 13.21 9.18 -2.11
N GLU A 3 12.99 7.94 -1.71
CA GLU A 3 11.70 7.27 -1.92
C GLU A 3 10.53 8.06 -1.32
N GLN A 4 10.72 8.65 -0.13
CA GLN A 4 9.67 9.43 0.51
C GLN A 4 9.27 10.65 -0.32
N GLU A 5 10.22 11.29 -0.98
CA GLU A 5 9.94 12.41 -1.87
C GLU A 5 9.10 11.99 -3.07
N ILE A 6 9.38 10.80 -3.62
CA ILE A 6 8.61 10.23 -4.73
C ILE A 6 7.20 9.90 -4.27
N ILE A 7 7.06 9.29 -3.10
CA ILE A 7 5.74 8.97 -2.52
C ILE A 7 4.92 10.23 -2.36
N ASP A 8 5.50 11.29 -1.79
CA ASP A 8 4.80 12.56 -1.58
C ASP A 8 4.37 13.19 -2.91
N ALA A 9 5.24 13.17 -3.91
CA ALA A 9 4.92 13.68 -5.24
C ALA A 9 3.78 12.88 -5.89
N LEU A 10 3.81 11.57 -5.81
CA LEU A 10 2.77 10.71 -6.37
C LEU A 10 1.43 10.89 -5.64
N LYS A 11 1.45 11.05 -4.32
CA LYS A 11 0.22 11.32 -3.56
C LYS A 11 -0.46 12.61 -4.00
N ASN A 12 0.32 13.61 -4.40
CA ASN A 12 -0.23 14.88 -4.87
C ASN A 12 -0.69 14.82 -6.33
N ASP A 13 0.07 14.14 -7.19
CA ASP A 13 -0.08 14.25 -8.64
C ASP A 13 -0.74 13.04 -9.31
N ASN A 14 -0.89 11.94 -8.59
CA ASN A 14 -1.40 10.69 -9.17
C ASN A 14 -2.57 10.16 -8.35
N ASP A 15 -3.78 10.23 -8.93
CA ASP A 15 -5.00 9.78 -8.25
C ASP A 15 -5.01 8.28 -7.99
N GLU A 16 -4.46 7.50 -8.92
CA GLU A 16 -4.36 6.04 -8.75
C GLU A 16 -3.46 5.69 -7.56
N PHE A 17 -2.30 6.35 -7.46
CA PHE A 17 -1.38 6.13 -6.35
C PHE A 17 -2.02 6.51 -5.02
N ARG A 18 -2.70 7.64 -4.97
CA ARG A 18 -3.39 8.10 -3.75
C ARG A 18 -4.43 7.11 -3.30
N ARG A 19 -5.23 6.58 -4.22
CA ARG A 19 -6.25 5.58 -3.92
C ARG A 19 -5.62 4.29 -3.39
N LEU A 20 -4.56 3.81 -4.03
CA LEU A 20 -3.83 2.62 -3.58
C LEU A 20 -3.25 2.82 -2.18
N TYR A 21 -2.68 3.99 -1.94
CA TYR A 21 -2.10 4.34 -0.64
C TYR A 21 -3.16 4.33 0.46
N GLU A 22 -4.32 4.92 0.20
CA GLU A 22 -5.42 4.95 1.16
C GLU A 22 -5.99 3.55 1.42
N GLU A 23 -6.17 2.76 0.37
CA GLU A 23 -6.65 1.38 0.51
C GLU A 23 -5.66 0.52 1.29
N HIS A 24 -4.36 0.66 1.02
CA HIS A 24 -3.31 -0.04 1.75
C HIS A 24 -3.36 0.32 3.23
N ARG A 25 -3.54 1.59 3.54
CA ARG A 25 -3.63 2.08 4.92
C ARG A 25 -4.85 1.50 5.65
N ARG A 26 -6.01 1.46 4.98
CA ARG A 26 -7.21 0.85 5.56
C ARG A 26 -7.01 -0.62 5.87
N LEU A 27 -6.32 -1.33 4.98
CA LEU A 27 -5.98 -2.75 5.21
C LEU A 27 -5.04 -2.92 6.39
N GLU A 28 -4.07 -2.02 6.55
CA GLU A 28 -3.17 -2.03 7.72
C GLU A 28 -3.93 -1.81 9.02
N ASP A 29 -4.86 -0.84 9.04
CA ASP A 29 -5.65 -0.55 10.23
C ASP A 29 -6.52 -1.74 10.61
N LYS A 30 -7.16 -2.38 9.63
CA LYS A 30 -8.00 -3.55 9.87
C LYS A 30 -7.18 -4.74 10.34
N LEU A 31 -6.00 -4.94 9.76
CA LEU A 31 -5.08 -5.99 10.19
C LEU A 31 -4.63 -5.77 11.64
N SER A 32 -4.32 -4.53 11.99
CA SER A 32 -3.95 -4.15 13.35
C SER A 32 -5.06 -4.46 14.36
N GLU A 33 -6.32 -4.16 14.00
CA GLU A 33 -7.47 -4.49 14.84
C GLU A 33 -7.56 -5.98 15.11
N LEU A 34 -7.39 -6.80 14.07
CA LEU A 34 -7.42 -8.26 14.21
C LEU A 34 -6.26 -8.77 15.06
N GLU A 35 -5.08 -8.20 14.88
CA GLU A 35 -3.88 -8.61 15.64
C GLU A 35 -3.93 -8.23 17.11
N GLN A 36 -4.74 -7.24 17.48
CA GLN A 36 -4.94 -6.87 18.88
C GLN A 36 -5.81 -7.85 19.63
N LYS A 37 -6.59 -8.67 18.95
CA LYS A 37 -7.43 -9.67 19.57
C LYS A 37 -6.60 -10.81 20.14
N ARG A 38 -6.94 -11.24 21.35
CA ARG A 38 -6.24 -12.34 22.02
C ARG A 38 -6.47 -13.67 21.31
N TYR A 39 -7.68 -13.87 20.81
CA TYR A 39 -8.07 -15.07 20.06
C TYR A 39 -8.83 -14.65 18.82
N LEU A 40 -8.52 -15.28 17.70
CA LEU A 40 -9.24 -15.09 16.46
C LEU A 40 -10.17 -16.28 16.21
N THR A 41 -11.38 -16.00 15.75
CA THR A 41 -12.24 -17.05 15.22
C THR A 41 -11.65 -17.59 13.92
N THR A 42 -12.13 -18.75 13.47
CA THR A 42 -11.70 -19.29 12.18
C THR A 42 -11.97 -18.32 11.04
N GLU A 43 -13.13 -17.66 11.07
CA GLU A 43 -13.48 -16.65 10.07
C GLU A 43 -12.53 -15.45 10.10
N GLU A 44 -12.16 -15.00 11.29
CA GLU A 44 -11.23 -13.89 11.45
C GLU A 44 -9.82 -14.26 11.00
N GLU A 45 -9.38 -15.49 11.19
CA GLU A 45 -8.09 -15.96 10.68
C GLU A 45 -8.05 -15.97 9.15
N VAL A 46 -9.14 -16.40 8.51
CA VAL A 46 -9.27 -16.36 7.06
C VAL A 46 -9.24 -14.92 6.58
N GLU A 47 -9.99 -14.04 7.26
CA GLU A 47 -9.99 -12.61 6.94
C GLU A 47 -8.59 -12.00 7.05
N ARG A 48 -7.86 -12.32 8.12
CA ARG A 48 -6.49 -11.83 8.31
C ARG A 48 -5.57 -12.20 7.15
N LYS A 49 -5.65 -13.45 6.70
CA LYS A 49 -4.86 -13.91 5.56
C LYS A 49 -5.23 -13.20 4.28
N GLN A 50 -6.52 -12.97 4.05
CA GLN A 50 -6.99 -12.24 2.86
C GLN A 50 -6.52 -10.80 2.87
N ILE A 51 -6.58 -10.13 4.03
CA ILE A 51 -6.12 -8.75 4.20
C ILE A 51 -4.61 -8.66 3.92
N GLN A 52 -3.83 -9.58 4.46
CA GLN A 52 -2.38 -9.61 4.22
C GLN A 52 -2.05 -9.75 2.73
N LYS A 53 -2.79 -10.61 2.04
CA LYS A 53 -2.62 -10.82 0.60
C LYS A 53 -2.99 -9.57 -0.19
N GLN A 54 -4.12 -8.95 0.14
CA GLN A 54 -4.58 -7.72 -0.52
C GLN A 54 -3.60 -6.57 -0.26
N LYS A 55 -3.11 -6.45 0.97
CA LYS A 55 -2.13 -5.43 1.35
C LYS A 55 -0.85 -5.57 0.54
N LEU A 56 -0.34 -6.79 0.40
CA LEU A 56 0.84 -7.05 -0.41
C LEU A 56 0.61 -6.67 -1.88
N HIS A 57 -0.56 -7.01 -2.40
CA HIS A 57 -0.92 -6.67 -3.78
C HIS A 57 -0.93 -5.15 -4.00
N LYS A 58 -1.53 -4.40 -3.07
CA LYS A 58 -1.54 -2.93 -3.14
C LYS A 58 -0.13 -2.37 -3.06
N LYS A 59 0.69 -2.92 -2.19
CA LYS A 59 2.09 -2.52 -2.05
C LYS A 59 2.87 -2.74 -3.34
N ASP A 60 2.66 -3.87 -4.01
CA ASP A 60 3.32 -4.17 -5.27
C ASP A 60 2.90 -3.20 -6.38
N GLN A 61 1.61 -2.84 -6.42
CA GLN A 61 1.11 -1.85 -7.38
C GLN A 61 1.71 -0.47 -7.14
N MET A 62 1.82 -0.05 -5.86
CA MET A 62 2.47 1.21 -5.50
C MET A 62 3.95 1.21 -5.88
N ALA A 63 4.64 0.10 -5.63
CA ALA A 63 6.06 -0.03 -5.98
C ALA A 63 6.29 0.13 -7.49
N GLU A 64 5.37 -0.40 -8.30
CA GLU A 64 5.45 -0.24 -9.75
C GLU A 64 5.29 1.22 -10.18
N LEU A 65 4.35 1.94 -9.57
CA LEU A 65 4.17 3.36 -9.86
C LEU A 65 5.38 4.18 -9.43
N ILE A 66 5.99 3.84 -8.31
CA ILE A 66 7.24 4.48 -7.85
C ILE A 66 8.36 4.24 -8.87
N ARG A 67 8.49 3.01 -9.35
CA ARG A 67 9.50 2.66 -10.35
C ARG A 67 9.31 3.46 -11.64
N GLN A 68 8.07 3.56 -12.12
CA GLN A 68 7.75 4.32 -13.32
C GLN A 68 8.08 5.81 -13.14
N TYR A 69 7.76 6.36 -11.98
CA TYR A 69 8.06 7.76 -11.68
C TYR A 69 9.57 8.02 -11.68
N ARG A 70 10.35 7.14 -11.06
CA ARG A 70 11.81 7.24 -11.07
C ARG A 70 12.38 7.25 -12.47
N GLN A 71 11.89 6.36 -13.32
CA GLN A 71 12.34 6.27 -14.70
C GLN A 71 12.06 7.56 -15.47
N ARG A 72 10.86 8.14 -15.28
CA ARG A 72 10.49 9.39 -15.94
C ARG A 72 11.39 10.54 -15.49
N VAL A 73 11.68 10.63 -14.20
CA VAL A 73 12.55 11.66 -13.64
C VAL A 73 13.98 11.53 -14.20
N LEU A 74 14.49 10.30 -14.27
CA LEU A 74 15.82 10.05 -14.82
C LEU A 74 15.90 10.37 -16.31
N GLN A 75 14.85 10.09 -17.08
CA GLN A 75 14.78 10.37 -18.50
C GLN A 75 14.61 11.86 -18.79
N ALA A 76 14.00 12.62 -17.87
CA ALA A 76 13.81 14.04 -18.02
C ALA A 76 15.10 14.85 -17.85
N ASN A 77 16.12 14.24 -17.29
CA ASN A 77 17.43 14.83 -17.10
C ASN A 77 18.40 14.39 -18.21
#